data_243bec150ae1bcceeb2f30e422eebd37
#
_entry.id   243bec150ae1bcceeb2f30e422eebd37
#
_cell.length_a   1.000
_cell.length_b   1.000
_cell.length_c   1.000
_cell.angle_alpha   90.00
_cell.angle_beta   90.00
_cell.angle_gamma   90.00
#
_symmetry.space_group_name_H-M   'P 1'
#
loop_
_entity.id
_entity.type
_entity.pdbx_description
1 polymer ?
#
loop_
_entity_poly.entity_id
_entity_poly.type
_entity_poly.pdbx_seq_one_letter_code
_entity_poly.pdbx_strand_id
1 'polypeptide(L)'
;MARFMTQAWAEDIQRVFNGWPDPGRKASKLQDFWDWIDMISPFVTGRLALTAAGLPAGDDGDTLVLDFEAGHVTAASVRERAEASADAVFVLAATYADWLEMLGGYDVGKMVMYRKLMLVQGDTLMFFTAAFFWTELLAAIQSILVEVLEPA
;
A
#
# COMPACT_ATOMS: atom_id res chain seq x y z
N MET A 1 15.94 -6.70 8.55
CA MET A 1 15.28 -5.69 7.71
C MET A 1 15.06 -6.26 6.32
N ALA A 2 13.81 -6.34 5.89
CA ALA A 2 13.47 -6.89 4.58
C ALA A 2 13.90 -5.96 3.44
N ARG A 3 14.11 -6.53 2.26
CA ARG A 3 14.38 -5.75 1.05
C ARG A 3 13.07 -5.33 0.40
N PHE A 4 13.07 -4.14 -0.20
CA PHE A 4 11.92 -3.62 -0.92
C PHE A 4 11.45 -4.59 -2.02
N MET A 5 10.15 -4.74 -2.14
CA MET A 5 9.48 -5.56 -3.15
C MET A 5 9.93 -7.03 -3.09
N THR A 6 9.95 -7.58 -1.89
CA THR A 6 10.19 -9.00 -1.63
C THR A 6 9.04 -9.61 -0.82
N GLN A 7 8.95 -10.93 -0.83
CA GLN A 7 7.94 -11.64 -0.03
C GLN A 7 8.05 -11.32 1.46
N ALA A 8 9.26 -11.22 2.00
CA ALA A 8 9.47 -10.86 3.40
C ALA A 8 8.91 -9.47 3.73
N TRP A 9 9.09 -8.50 2.84
CA TRP A 9 8.53 -7.16 3.00
C TRP A 9 7.00 -7.18 2.95
N ALA A 10 6.42 -7.94 2.04
CA ALA A 10 4.96 -8.10 1.95
C ALA A 10 4.38 -8.67 3.25
N GLU A 11 5.03 -9.67 3.83
CA GLU A 11 4.62 -10.27 5.10
C GLU A 11 4.72 -9.28 6.26
N ASP A 12 5.76 -8.45 6.27
CA ASP A 12 5.91 -7.35 7.26
C ASP A 12 4.74 -6.36 7.15
N ILE A 13 4.34 -6.00 5.93
CA ILE A 13 3.21 -5.11 5.70
C ILE A 13 1.92 -5.71 6.25
N GLN A 14 1.65 -6.97 5.96
CA GLN A 14 0.47 -7.68 6.47
C GLN A 14 0.42 -7.61 7.99
N ARG A 15 1.52 -7.94 8.64
CA ARG A 15 1.61 -7.95 10.10
C ARG A 15 1.40 -6.56 10.70
N VAL A 16 2.08 -5.56 10.15
CA VAL A 16 2.01 -4.17 10.66
C VAL A 16 0.63 -3.59 10.42
N PHE A 17 0.08 -3.73 9.21
CA PHE A 17 -1.22 -3.12 8.90
C PHE A 17 -2.36 -3.78 9.67
N ASN A 18 -2.31 -5.07 9.92
CA ASN A 18 -3.33 -5.76 10.71
C ASN A 18 -3.32 -5.35 12.20
N GLY A 19 -2.23 -4.76 12.68
CA GLY A 19 -2.14 -4.13 13.99
C GLY A 19 -2.26 -2.60 13.97
N TRP A 20 -2.54 -2.02 12.83
CA TRP A 20 -2.60 -0.57 12.63
C TRP A 20 -3.92 0.03 13.17
N PRO A 21 -3.95 1.26 13.74
CA PRO A 21 -2.78 2.13 13.95
C PRO A 21 -2.02 1.79 15.23
N ASP A 22 -0.73 2.16 15.28
CA ASP A 22 0.02 2.16 16.52
C ASP A 22 -0.43 3.32 17.42
N PRO A 23 -0.05 3.35 18.73
CA PRO A 23 -0.51 4.41 19.63
C PRO A 23 -0.11 5.82 19.18
N GLY A 24 1.07 5.99 18.59
CA GLY A 24 1.54 7.29 18.11
C GLY A 24 0.71 7.76 16.91
N ARG A 25 0.46 6.90 15.96
CA ARG A 25 -0.38 7.23 14.80
C ARG A 25 -1.81 7.50 15.21
N LYS A 26 -2.36 6.68 16.11
CA LYS A 26 -3.72 6.87 16.61
C LYS A 26 -3.90 8.22 17.28
N ALA A 27 -2.93 8.67 18.05
CA ALA A 27 -2.95 9.97 18.72
C ALA A 27 -2.78 11.16 17.76
N SER A 28 -2.27 10.93 16.55
CA SER A 28 -2.03 11.99 15.56
C SER A 28 -3.27 12.49 14.85
N LYS A 29 -4.40 11.80 14.99
CA LYS A 29 -5.68 12.13 14.35
C LYS A 29 -6.80 12.17 15.38
N LEU A 30 -7.86 12.95 15.07
CA LEU A 30 -9.05 12.99 15.89
C LEU A 30 -9.79 11.64 15.86
N GLN A 31 -10.54 11.35 16.93
CA GLN A 31 -11.32 10.11 17.02
C GLN A 31 -12.30 9.96 15.85
N ASP A 32 -12.90 11.05 15.37
CA ASP A 32 -13.82 11.04 14.23
C ASP A 32 -13.17 10.47 12.96
N PHE A 33 -11.88 10.71 12.76
CA PHE A 33 -11.14 10.14 11.63
C PHE A 33 -11.09 8.62 11.72
N TRP A 34 -10.80 8.07 12.91
CA TRP A 34 -10.73 6.62 13.12
C TRP A 34 -12.10 5.98 13.06
N ASP A 35 -13.13 6.66 13.56
CA ASP A 35 -14.52 6.20 13.45
C ASP A 35 -14.94 6.06 11.98
N TRP A 36 -14.50 6.99 11.13
CA TRP A 36 -14.75 6.93 9.69
C TRP A 36 -14.02 5.77 9.03
N ILE A 37 -12.75 5.54 9.39
CA ILE A 37 -11.97 4.39 8.93
C ILE A 37 -12.68 3.08 9.33
N ASP A 38 -13.13 2.97 10.57
CA ASP A 38 -13.84 1.78 11.07
C ASP A 38 -15.15 1.54 10.32
N MET A 39 -15.84 2.61 9.94
CA MET A 39 -17.07 2.52 9.17
C MET A 39 -16.84 2.02 7.75
N ILE A 40 -15.73 2.42 7.12
CA ILE A 40 -15.39 2.07 5.74
C ILE A 40 -14.74 0.68 5.64
N SER A 41 -13.95 0.27 6.63
CA SER A 41 -13.17 -0.97 6.61
C SER A 41 -13.96 -2.22 6.23
N PRO A 42 -15.22 -2.44 6.71
CA PRO A 42 -15.98 -3.63 6.32
C PRO A 42 -16.24 -3.77 4.82
N PHE A 43 -16.17 -2.67 4.07
CA PHE A 43 -16.40 -2.65 2.63
C PHE A 43 -15.11 -2.87 1.83
N VAL A 44 -13.94 -2.89 2.48
CA VAL A 44 -12.66 -3.09 1.82
C VAL A 44 -12.39 -4.59 1.75
N THR A 45 -12.77 -5.18 0.62
CA THR A 45 -12.61 -6.61 0.36
C THR A 45 -12.17 -6.79 -1.09
N GLY A 46 -11.22 -7.67 -1.32
CA GLY A 46 -10.67 -7.96 -2.64
C GLY A 46 -9.18 -7.68 -2.73
N ARG A 47 -8.62 -7.89 -3.91
CA ARG A 47 -7.19 -7.76 -4.15
C ARG A 47 -6.82 -6.34 -4.55
N LEU A 48 -5.79 -5.81 -3.90
CA LEU A 48 -5.12 -4.57 -4.25
C LEU A 48 -3.72 -4.90 -4.76
N ALA A 49 -3.34 -4.35 -5.90
CA ALA A 49 -1.99 -4.48 -6.45
C ALA A 49 -1.32 -3.10 -6.51
N LEU A 50 -0.08 -3.03 -6.05
CA LEU A 50 0.72 -1.81 -5.97
C LEU A 50 2.02 -2.04 -6.74
N THR A 51 2.16 -1.43 -7.90
CA THR A 51 3.30 -1.64 -8.81
C THR A 51 4.35 -0.55 -8.64
N ALA A 52 5.63 -0.96 -8.68
CA ALA A 52 6.77 -0.06 -8.78
C ALA A 52 7.33 -0.10 -10.20
N ALA A 53 6.96 0.88 -11.02
CA ALA A 53 7.42 0.95 -12.39
C ALA A 53 8.91 1.33 -12.46
N GLY A 54 9.66 0.62 -13.29
CA GLY A 54 11.10 0.88 -13.44
C GLY A 54 11.97 0.30 -12.34
N LEU A 55 11.43 -0.57 -11.51
CA LEU A 55 12.21 -1.26 -10.48
C LEU A 55 13.33 -2.07 -11.13
N PRO A 56 14.59 -1.97 -10.64
CA PRO A 56 15.65 -2.87 -11.09
C PRO A 56 15.25 -4.33 -10.85
N ALA A 57 15.70 -5.23 -11.71
CA ALA A 57 15.32 -6.64 -11.66
C ALA A 57 15.40 -7.19 -10.24
N GLY A 58 14.27 -7.61 -9.70
CA GLY A 58 14.15 -8.24 -8.38
C GLY A 58 13.77 -9.70 -8.53
N ASP A 59 14.01 -10.48 -7.46
CA ASP A 59 13.78 -11.92 -7.48
C ASP A 59 12.30 -12.28 -7.42
N ASP A 60 11.49 -11.48 -6.74
CA ASP A 60 10.09 -11.81 -6.43
C ASP A 60 9.07 -11.11 -7.34
N GLY A 61 9.45 -10.02 -7.97
CA GLY A 61 8.59 -9.26 -8.86
C GLY A 61 8.62 -7.76 -8.60
N ASP A 62 7.70 -7.03 -9.23
CA ASP A 62 7.61 -5.57 -9.17
C ASP A 62 6.29 -5.07 -8.58
N THR A 63 5.44 -5.95 -8.10
CA THR A 63 4.09 -5.60 -7.64
C THR A 63 3.77 -6.26 -6.31
N LEU A 64 3.45 -5.42 -5.33
CA LEU A 64 2.93 -5.85 -4.03
C LEU A 64 1.46 -6.20 -4.20
N VAL A 65 1.07 -7.39 -3.74
CA VAL A 65 -0.31 -7.87 -3.78
C VAL A 65 -0.81 -8.05 -2.36
N LEU A 66 -1.89 -7.36 -2.04
CA LEU A 66 -2.56 -7.46 -0.75
C LEU A 66 -4.00 -7.89 -0.97
N ASP A 67 -4.38 -9.01 -0.38
CA ASP A 67 -5.76 -9.47 -0.39
C ASP A 67 -6.43 -9.03 0.92
N PHE A 68 -7.53 -8.29 0.78
CA PHE A 68 -8.29 -7.75 1.91
C PHE A 68 -9.59 -8.51 2.11
N GLU A 69 -9.95 -8.69 3.37
CA GLU A 69 -11.29 -9.10 3.78
C GLU A 69 -11.75 -8.21 4.94
N ALA A 70 -12.79 -7.44 4.70
CA ALA A 70 -13.36 -6.50 5.68
C ALA A 70 -12.27 -5.61 6.33
N GLY A 71 -11.35 -5.09 5.53
CA GLY A 71 -10.29 -4.19 5.97
C GLY A 71 -9.05 -4.86 6.54
N HIS A 72 -9.02 -6.18 6.66
CA HIS A 72 -7.86 -6.93 7.13
C HIS A 72 -7.11 -7.55 5.95
N VAL A 73 -5.78 -7.57 6.02
CA VAL A 73 -4.95 -8.24 5.03
C VAL A 73 -4.91 -9.74 5.36
N THR A 74 -5.51 -10.55 4.50
CA THR A 74 -5.56 -12.01 4.68
C THR A 74 -4.41 -12.72 3.98
N ALA A 75 -3.82 -12.10 2.96
CA ALA A 75 -2.65 -12.62 2.25
C ALA A 75 -1.85 -11.46 1.67
N ALA A 76 -0.53 -11.62 1.66
CA ALA A 76 0.38 -10.64 1.08
C ALA A 76 1.47 -11.37 0.30
N SER A 77 1.77 -10.87 -0.89
CA SER A 77 2.82 -11.44 -1.75
C SER A 77 3.40 -10.37 -2.66
N VAL A 78 4.51 -10.71 -3.30
CA VAL A 78 5.08 -9.91 -4.38
C VAL A 78 5.08 -10.77 -5.64
N ARG A 79 4.59 -10.23 -6.74
CA ARG A 79 4.43 -10.91 -8.02
C ARG A 79 4.78 -9.98 -9.17
N GLU A 80 4.82 -10.50 -10.37
CA GLU A 80 4.89 -9.68 -11.57
C GLU A 80 3.54 -9.01 -11.84
N ARG A 81 3.58 -7.82 -12.41
CA ARG A 81 2.40 -6.98 -12.63
C ARG A 81 1.27 -7.70 -13.38
N ALA A 82 1.60 -8.43 -14.44
CA ALA A 82 0.61 -9.13 -15.24
C ALA A 82 -0.19 -10.16 -14.43
N GLU A 83 0.50 -10.93 -13.59
CA GLU A 83 -0.11 -11.91 -12.70
C GLU A 83 -0.91 -11.23 -11.59
N ALA A 84 -0.32 -10.21 -10.96
CA ALA A 84 -0.93 -9.49 -9.85
C ALA A 84 -2.23 -8.78 -10.26
N SER A 85 -2.27 -8.23 -11.48
CA SER A 85 -3.39 -7.41 -11.96
C SER A 85 -4.61 -8.23 -12.38
N ALA A 86 -4.44 -9.52 -12.68
CA ALA A 86 -5.49 -10.34 -13.29
C ALA A 86 -6.79 -10.40 -12.47
N ASP A 87 -6.68 -10.51 -11.15
CA ASP A 87 -7.81 -10.62 -10.23
C ASP A 87 -7.94 -9.40 -9.30
N ALA A 88 -7.21 -8.32 -9.58
CA ALA A 88 -7.20 -7.16 -8.69
C ALA A 88 -8.43 -6.28 -8.89
N VAL A 89 -9.04 -5.86 -7.78
CA VAL A 89 -10.11 -4.85 -7.77
C VAL A 89 -9.51 -3.48 -8.12
N PHE A 90 -8.34 -3.18 -7.56
CA PHE A 90 -7.61 -1.96 -7.84
C PHE A 90 -6.15 -2.29 -8.15
N VAL A 91 -5.61 -1.61 -9.15
CA VAL A 91 -4.17 -1.61 -9.45
C VAL A 91 -3.68 -0.17 -9.38
N LEU A 92 -2.70 0.06 -8.52
CA LEU A 92 -2.05 1.34 -8.34
C LEU A 92 -0.62 1.23 -8.82
N ALA A 93 -0.15 2.27 -9.48
CA ALA A 93 1.23 2.30 -9.99
C ALA A 93 1.91 3.62 -9.62
N ALA A 94 3.14 3.51 -9.16
CA ALA A 94 4.05 4.63 -8.98
C ALA A 94 5.42 4.23 -9.54
N THR A 95 6.22 5.22 -9.94
CA THR A 95 7.59 4.94 -10.35
C THR A 95 8.41 4.47 -9.15
N TYR A 96 9.48 3.74 -9.41
CA TYR A 96 10.41 3.34 -8.35
C TYR A 96 10.94 4.57 -7.59
N ALA A 97 11.25 5.66 -8.32
CA ALA A 97 11.68 6.91 -7.70
C ALA A 97 10.64 7.49 -6.74
N ASP A 98 9.36 7.49 -7.10
CA ASP A 98 8.29 7.95 -6.23
C ASP A 98 8.10 7.03 -5.01
N TRP A 99 8.26 5.72 -5.18
CA TRP A 99 8.27 4.78 -4.07
C TRP A 99 9.39 5.09 -3.07
N LEU A 100 10.61 5.33 -3.56
CA LEU A 100 11.75 5.68 -2.70
C LEU A 100 11.51 6.99 -1.96
N GLU A 101 10.92 7.98 -2.62
CA GLU A 101 10.58 9.26 -2.00
C GLU A 101 9.56 9.06 -0.86
N MET A 102 8.53 8.26 -1.08
CA MET A 102 7.55 7.92 -0.05
C MET A 102 8.19 7.17 1.12
N LEU A 103 9.00 6.16 0.85
CA LEU A 103 9.70 5.40 1.89
C LEU A 103 10.66 6.28 2.68
N GLY A 104 11.17 7.34 2.09
CA GLY A 104 12.03 8.33 2.74
C GLY A 104 11.29 9.40 3.55
N GLY A 105 9.94 9.36 3.61
CA GLY A 105 9.15 10.25 4.44
C GLY A 105 8.23 11.22 3.71
N TYR A 106 8.10 11.12 2.39
CA TYR A 106 7.16 11.96 1.64
C TYR A 106 5.73 11.73 2.13
N ASP A 107 4.94 12.80 2.21
CA ASP A 107 3.57 12.77 2.72
C ASP A 107 2.69 11.78 1.96
N VAL A 108 2.17 10.78 2.66
CA VAL A 108 1.38 9.70 2.04
C VAL A 108 0.05 10.19 1.48
N GLY A 109 -0.55 11.22 2.07
CA GLY A 109 -1.75 11.85 1.52
C GLY A 109 -1.48 12.49 0.17
N LYS A 110 -0.31 13.09 -0.02
CA LYS A 110 0.10 13.68 -1.29
C LYS A 110 0.41 12.64 -2.36
N MET A 111 0.83 11.44 -1.97
CA MET A 111 1.00 10.34 -2.93
C MET A 111 -0.29 10.07 -3.69
N VAL A 112 -1.40 10.08 -2.99
CA VAL A 112 -2.74 9.84 -3.58
C VAL A 112 -3.26 11.10 -4.27
N MET A 113 -3.24 12.25 -3.60
CA MET A 113 -3.84 13.50 -4.09
C MET A 113 -3.14 14.07 -5.30
N TYR A 114 -1.82 13.98 -5.36
CA TYR A 114 -1.03 14.51 -6.48
C TYR A 114 -0.75 13.45 -7.55
N ARG A 115 -1.40 12.29 -7.44
CA ARG A 115 -1.34 11.19 -8.40
C ARG A 115 0.08 10.65 -8.65
N LYS A 116 0.94 10.71 -7.64
CA LYS A 116 2.22 10.00 -7.68
C LYS A 116 1.98 8.49 -7.65
N LEU A 117 1.00 8.05 -6.85
CA LEU A 117 0.46 6.70 -6.91
C LEU A 117 -0.85 6.77 -7.71
N MET A 118 -0.84 6.26 -8.93
CA MET A 118 -1.95 6.38 -9.87
C MET A 118 -2.81 5.13 -9.89
N LEU A 119 -4.14 5.33 -9.86
CA LEU A 119 -5.09 4.24 -10.10
C LEU A 119 -5.12 3.93 -11.61
N VAL A 120 -4.62 2.76 -11.98
CA VAL A 120 -4.56 2.32 -13.39
C VAL A 120 -5.60 1.26 -13.74
N GLN A 121 -6.23 0.64 -12.74
CA GLN A 121 -7.32 -0.31 -12.91
C GLN A 121 -8.26 -0.23 -11.72
N GLY A 122 -9.58 -0.23 -11.96
CA GLY A 122 -10.60 -0.21 -10.94
C GLY A 122 -11.49 1.02 -11.00
N ASP A 123 -12.60 0.98 -10.28
CA ASP A 123 -13.57 2.07 -10.24
C ASP A 123 -13.02 3.26 -9.44
N THR A 124 -12.91 4.42 -10.09
CA THR A 124 -12.31 5.63 -9.51
C THR A 124 -13.11 6.13 -8.29
N LEU A 125 -14.43 6.20 -8.40
CA LEU A 125 -15.27 6.68 -7.30
C LEU A 125 -15.18 5.76 -6.08
N MET A 126 -15.24 4.45 -6.31
CA MET A 126 -15.14 3.45 -5.25
C MET A 126 -13.77 3.51 -4.55
N PHE A 127 -12.69 3.69 -5.32
CA PHE A 127 -11.35 3.86 -4.77
C PHE A 127 -11.27 5.10 -3.88
N PHE A 128 -11.70 6.25 -4.37
CA PHE A 128 -11.61 7.51 -3.62
C PHE A 128 -12.59 7.59 -2.45
N THR A 129 -13.66 6.82 -2.45
CA THR A 129 -14.54 6.71 -1.27
C THR A 129 -13.77 6.16 -0.06
N ALA A 130 -12.77 5.32 -0.29
CA ALA A 130 -11.91 4.77 0.75
C ALA A 130 -10.54 5.47 0.83
N ALA A 131 -10.41 6.71 0.35
CA ALA A 131 -9.13 7.40 0.22
C ALA A 131 -8.33 7.45 1.54
N PHE A 132 -8.97 7.72 2.66
CA PHE A 132 -8.28 7.75 3.96
C PHE A 132 -7.80 6.36 4.39
N PHE A 133 -8.53 5.31 4.04
CA PHE A 133 -8.08 3.95 4.29
C PHE A 133 -6.77 3.65 3.53
N TRP A 134 -6.72 4.01 2.25
CA TRP A 134 -5.52 3.80 1.44
C TRP A 134 -4.34 4.64 1.94
N THR A 135 -4.61 5.87 2.38
CA THR A 135 -3.58 6.72 2.99
C THR A 135 -3.01 6.08 4.25
N GLU A 136 -3.85 5.47 5.09
CA GLU A 136 -3.38 4.76 6.28
C GLU A 136 -2.59 3.49 5.93
N LEU A 137 -2.97 2.79 4.87
CA LEU A 137 -2.17 1.67 4.36
C LEU A 137 -0.76 2.15 3.96
N LEU A 138 -0.67 3.25 3.21
CA LEU A 138 0.63 3.82 2.83
C LEU A 138 1.42 4.28 4.05
N ALA A 139 0.77 4.85 5.06
CA ALA A 139 1.44 5.25 6.30
C ALA A 139 2.01 4.04 7.04
N ALA A 140 1.29 2.93 7.08
CA ALA A 140 1.79 1.68 7.65
C ALA A 140 3.01 1.16 6.88
N ILE A 141 2.95 1.15 5.56
CA ILE A 141 4.07 0.77 4.70
C ILE A 141 5.29 1.67 4.96
N GLN A 142 5.08 2.97 5.02
CA GLN A 142 6.14 3.95 5.29
C GLN A 142 6.80 3.75 6.66
N SER A 143 6.06 3.26 7.65
CA SER A 143 6.57 3.03 9.01
C SER A 143 7.56 1.87 9.10
N ILE A 144 7.61 1.01 8.11
CA ILE A 144 8.43 -0.20 8.10
C ILE A 144 9.83 0.13 7.57
N LEU A 145 10.85 -0.20 8.33
CA LEU A 145 12.23 -0.09 7.86
C LEU A 145 12.47 -1.12 6.75
N VAL A 146 12.99 -0.66 5.63
CA VAL A 146 13.17 -1.49 4.43
C VAL A 146 14.51 -1.18 3.79
N GLU A 147 15.17 -2.23 3.30
CA GLU A 147 16.39 -2.09 2.51
C GLU A 147 16.00 -1.85 1.05
N VAL A 148 16.49 -0.76 0.48
CA VAL A 148 16.21 -0.41 -0.92
C VAL A 148 17.46 -0.58 -1.77
N LEU A 149 17.26 -0.96 -3.04
CA LEU A 149 18.33 -0.94 -4.03
C LEU A 149 18.49 0.49 -4.53
N GLU A 150 19.68 1.03 -4.42
CA GLU A 150 19.95 2.35 -4.96
C GLU A 150 19.85 2.30 -6.50
N PRO A 151 19.27 3.35 -7.14
CA PRO A 151 19.30 3.43 -8.60
C PRO A 151 20.74 3.50 -9.07
N ALA A 152 21.06 2.70 -10.07
CA ALA A 152 22.41 2.69 -10.64
C ALA A 152 22.70 4.03 -11.34
#